data_2111cc757c516d2d1ba8dad4749e5c2c
#
_entry.id   2111cc757c516d2d1ba8dad4749e5c2c
#
_cell.length_a   1.000
_cell.length_b   1.000
_cell.length_c   1.000
_cell.angle_alpha   90.00
_cell.angle_beta   90.00
_cell.angle_gamma   90.00
#
_symmetry.space_group_name_H-M   'P 1'
#
loop_
_entity.id
_entity.type
_entity.pdbx_description
1 polymer ?
#
loop_
_entity_poly.entity_id
_entity_poly.type
_entity_poly.pdbx_seq_one_letter_code
_entity_poly.pdbx_strand_id
1 'polypeptide(L)'
;MRRAWALVALVAAGLAVLTLLAAAAADLLDGHPAARVVLVLANAGSVWAGQAVLAGWLVRRPWAAALAGPLVGLLSLVTYYVLGALTGLTPWSGLADNLGWLVAAALAGVPLGLVGALARRRDGLGALARLVVPAGVVLEPLARGWLGHGELGGGPRGVAGLVLVVAGLAGGALVVRRRIVTSR
;
A
#
# COMPACT_ATOMS: atom_id res chain seq x y z
N MET A 1 20.50 9.61 -8.75
CA MET A 1 20.00 8.22 -8.71
C MET A 1 20.11 7.58 -7.33
N ARG A 2 21.27 7.60 -6.66
CA ARG A 2 21.46 6.96 -5.32
C ARG A 2 20.42 7.41 -4.28
N ARG A 3 20.10 8.71 -4.18
CA ARG A 3 19.09 9.23 -3.24
C ARG A 3 17.69 8.67 -3.47
N ALA A 4 17.27 8.48 -4.73
CA ALA A 4 15.95 7.91 -5.03
C ALA A 4 15.84 6.45 -4.56
N TRP A 5 16.88 5.65 -4.78
CA TRP A 5 16.90 4.26 -4.33
C TRP A 5 16.98 4.14 -2.80
N ALA A 6 17.70 5.04 -2.13
CA ALA A 6 17.68 5.12 -0.67
C ALA A 6 16.27 5.43 -0.14
N LEU A 7 15.53 6.35 -0.79
CA LEU A 7 14.13 6.63 -0.44
C LEU A 7 13.22 5.42 -0.69
N VAL A 8 13.43 4.66 -1.78
CA VAL A 8 12.68 3.41 -2.02
C VAL A 8 12.93 2.40 -0.90
N ALA A 9 14.18 2.22 -0.47
CA ALA A 9 14.50 1.34 0.65
C ALA A 9 13.88 1.82 1.97
N LEU A 10 13.89 3.13 2.24
CA LEU A 10 13.24 3.72 3.42
C LEU A 10 11.72 3.53 3.41
N VAL A 11 11.07 3.67 2.26
CA VAL A 11 9.63 3.39 2.10
C VAL A 11 9.34 1.92 2.41
N ALA A 12 10.17 1.00 1.91
CA ALA A 12 10.03 -0.43 2.17
C ALA A 12 10.16 -0.76 3.66
N ALA A 13 11.25 -0.30 4.28
CA ALA A 13 11.51 -0.53 5.70
C ALA A 13 10.43 0.13 6.58
N GLY A 14 10.03 1.36 6.24
CA GLY A 14 9.02 2.10 6.96
C GLY A 14 7.66 1.40 6.98
N LEU A 15 7.20 0.87 5.84
CA LEU A 15 5.95 0.12 5.79
C LEU A 15 6.04 -1.20 6.59
N ALA A 16 7.14 -1.93 6.44
CA ALA A 16 7.35 -3.17 7.19
C ALA A 16 7.30 -2.93 8.71
N VAL A 17 8.04 -1.92 9.18
CA VAL A 17 8.06 -1.55 10.60
C VAL A 17 6.68 -1.07 11.09
N LEU A 18 6.01 -0.22 10.31
CA LEU A 18 4.65 0.25 10.65
C LEU A 18 3.68 -0.91 10.80
N THR A 19 3.73 -1.88 9.90
CA THR A 19 2.85 -3.06 9.94
C THR A 19 3.17 -3.95 11.14
N LEU A 20 4.46 -4.13 11.49
CA LEU A 20 4.86 -4.87 12.69
C LEU A 20 4.42 -4.16 13.96
N LEU A 21 4.57 -2.84 14.04
CA LEU A 21 4.10 -2.06 15.18
C LEU A 21 2.57 -2.15 15.34
N ALA A 22 1.83 -2.14 14.23
CA ALA A 22 0.38 -2.33 14.26
C ALA A 22 0.00 -3.73 14.75
N ALA A 23 0.74 -4.77 14.37
CA ALA A 23 0.54 -6.14 14.86
C ALA A 23 0.84 -6.23 16.37
N ALA A 24 2.00 -5.73 16.80
CA ALA A 24 2.37 -5.70 18.21
C ALA A 24 1.37 -4.92 19.08
N ALA A 25 0.89 -3.78 18.58
CA ALA A 25 -0.13 -2.99 19.28
C ALA A 25 -1.46 -3.74 19.40
N ALA A 26 -1.85 -4.49 18.35
CA ALA A 26 -3.07 -5.30 18.40
C ALA A 26 -2.98 -6.43 19.44
N ASP A 27 -1.80 -7.04 19.59
CA ASP A 27 -1.54 -8.07 20.60
C ASP A 27 -1.49 -7.48 22.03
N LEU A 28 -0.70 -6.41 22.21
CA LEU A 28 -0.52 -5.76 23.53
C LEU A 28 -1.82 -5.15 24.09
N LEU A 29 -2.73 -4.74 23.22
CA LEU A 29 -4.02 -4.17 23.60
C LEU A 29 -5.15 -5.20 23.60
N ASP A 30 -4.83 -6.49 23.76
CA ASP A 30 -5.80 -7.61 23.80
C ASP A 30 -6.84 -7.55 22.68
N GLY A 31 -6.40 -7.16 21.51
CA GLY A 31 -7.27 -7.04 20.35
C GLY A 31 -8.28 -5.89 20.41
N HIS A 32 -7.97 -4.81 21.14
CA HIS A 32 -8.80 -3.60 21.18
C HIS A 32 -9.27 -3.20 19.77
N PRO A 33 -10.56 -2.89 19.55
CA PRO A 33 -11.11 -2.65 18.19
C PRO A 33 -10.33 -1.63 17.37
N ALA A 34 -9.89 -0.52 17.98
CA ALA A 34 -9.09 0.49 17.27
C ALA A 34 -7.73 -0.05 16.79
N ALA A 35 -7.04 -0.86 17.61
CA ALA A 35 -5.76 -1.47 17.24
C ALA A 35 -5.96 -2.47 16.07
N ARG A 36 -7.04 -3.24 16.10
CA ARG A 36 -7.41 -4.13 14.99
C ARG A 36 -7.73 -3.37 13.70
N VAL A 37 -8.41 -2.21 13.79
CA VAL A 37 -8.65 -1.34 12.62
C VAL A 37 -7.31 -0.87 12.02
N VAL A 38 -6.38 -0.40 12.85
CA VAL A 38 -5.04 0.03 12.41
C VAL A 38 -4.29 -1.13 11.74
N LEU A 39 -4.35 -2.33 12.32
CA LEU A 39 -3.71 -3.52 11.74
C LEU A 39 -4.33 -3.87 10.38
N VAL A 40 -5.65 -3.83 10.23
CA VAL A 40 -6.34 -4.06 8.94
C VAL A 40 -5.91 -3.02 7.91
N LEU A 41 -5.84 -1.74 8.28
CA LEU A 41 -5.39 -0.66 7.39
C LEU A 41 -3.92 -0.83 6.98
N ALA A 42 -3.03 -1.16 7.91
CA ALA A 42 -1.62 -1.40 7.62
C ALA A 42 -1.39 -2.60 6.69
N ASN A 43 -2.28 -3.60 6.74
CA ASN A 43 -2.27 -4.79 5.87
C ASN A 43 -3.16 -4.65 4.62
N ALA A 44 -3.75 -3.48 4.35
CA ALA A 44 -4.55 -3.28 3.15
C ALA A 44 -3.69 -3.42 1.89
N GLY A 45 -4.16 -4.18 0.90
CA GLY A 45 -3.45 -4.40 -0.36
C GLY A 45 -3.20 -3.11 -1.13
N SER A 46 -4.13 -2.13 -1.04
CA SER A 46 -3.96 -0.80 -1.62
C SER A 46 -2.81 0.00 -1.01
N VAL A 47 -2.50 -0.17 0.28
CA VAL A 47 -1.33 0.43 0.95
C VAL A 47 -0.05 -0.19 0.40
N TRP A 48 -0.03 -1.52 0.30
CA TRP A 48 1.11 -2.27 -0.26
C TRP A 48 1.30 -2.02 -1.77
N ALA A 49 0.23 -1.86 -2.54
CA ALA A 49 0.29 -1.44 -3.94
C ALA A 49 0.72 0.02 -4.08
N GLY A 50 0.24 0.89 -3.20
CA GLY A 50 0.58 2.32 -3.18
C GLY A 50 2.07 2.59 -3.01
N GLN A 51 2.77 1.78 -2.20
CA GLN A 51 4.23 1.91 -2.09
C GLN A 51 4.96 1.59 -3.41
N ALA A 52 4.46 0.65 -4.23
CA ALA A 52 5.06 0.34 -5.53
C ALA A 52 4.89 1.51 -6.52
N VAL A 53 3.71 2.16 -6.51
CA VAL A 53 3.47 3.39 -7.27
C VAL A 53 4.37 4.53 -6.77
N LEU A 54 4.51 4.70 -5.45
CA LEU A 54 5.41 5.70 -4.87
C LEU A 54 6.87 5.44 -5.24
N ALA A 55 7.35 4.20 -5.18
CA ALA A 55 8.69 3.83 -5.58
C ALA A 55 8.96 4.18 -7.06
N GLY A 56 8.02 3.85 -7.94
CA GLY A 56 8.09 4.22 -9.36
C GLY A 56 8.08 5.73 -9.59
N TRP A 57 7.33 6.48 -8.78
CA TRP A 57 7.30 7.94 -8.82
C TRP A 57 8.64 8.56 -8.36
N LEU A 58 9.32 7.98 -7.37
CA LEU A 58 10.61 8.45 -6.86
C LEU A 58 11.74 8.29 -7.88
N VAL A 59 11.71 7.27 -8.72
CA VAL A 59 12.71 7.05 -9.77
C VAL A 59 12.26 7.68 -11.08
N ARG A 60 13.21 8.34 -11.78
CA ARG A 60 12.85 9.18 -12.94
C ARG A 60 12.79 8.42 -14.28
N ARG A 61 13.46 7.26 -14.37
CA ARG A 61 13.56 6.48 -15.60
C ARG A 61 12.50 5.38 -15.62
N PRO A 62 11.73 5.20 -16.70
CA PRO A 62 10.66 4.19 -16.77
C PRO A 62 11.14 2.77 -16.44
N TRP A 63 12.28 2.34 -16.98
CA TRP A 63 12.83 1.03 -16.68
C TRP A 63 13.20 0.87 -15.19
N ALA A 64 13.74 1.93 -14.57
CA ALA A 64 14.05 1.92 -13.15
C ALA A 64 12.76 1.91 -12.29
N ALA A 65 11.67 2.54 -12.76
CA ALA A 65 10.37 2.49 -12.11
C ALA A 65 9.76 1.09 -12.19
N ALA A 66 9.89 0.41 -13.33
CA ALA A 66 9.46 -0.99 -13.49
C ALA A 66 10.20 -1.95 -12.55
N LEU A 67 11.45 -1.64 -12.19
CA LEU A 67 12.22 -2.40 -11.20
C LEU A 67 11.91 -1.96 -9.76
N ALA A 68 11.72 -0.67 -9.52
CA ALA A 68 11.50 -0.13 -8.18
C ALA A 68 10.19 -0.64 -7.55
N GLY A 69 9.13 -0.82 -8.36
CA GLY A 69 7.85 -1.35 -7.90
C GLY A 69 7.95 -2.74 -7.28
N PRO A 70 8.43 -3.77 -7.98
CA PRO A 70 8.59 -5.09 -7.37
C PRO A 70 9.62 -5.10 -6.25
N LEU A 71 10.75 -4.39 -6.39
CA LEU A 71 11.80 -4.37 -5.36
C LEU A 71 11.30 -3.78 -4.04
N VAL A 72 10.51 -2.71 -4.04
CA VAL A 72 9.97 -2.15 -2.80
C VAL A 72 9.02 -3.13 -2.12
N GLY A 73 8.15 -3.82 -2.88
CA GLY A 73 7.23 -4.81 -2.34
C GLY A 73 7.95 -6.03 -1.75
N LEU A 74 8.89 -6.60 -2.50
CA LEU A 74 9.71 -7.73 -2.03
C LEU A 74 10.53 -7.37 -0.79
N LEU A 75 11.20 -6.21 -0.82
CA LEU A 75 12.00 -5.74 0.31
C LEU A 75 11.14 -5.51 1.56
N SER A 76 9.94 -4.93 1.41
CA SER A 76 9.01 -4.74 2.52
C SER A 76 8.57 -6.07 3.13
N LEU A 77 8.18 -7.05 2.29
CA LEU A 77 7.72 -8.35 2.75
C LEU A 77 8.85 -9.11 3.46
N VAL A 78 10.05 -9.17 2.86
CA VAL A 78 11.21 -9.82 3.48
C VAL A 78 11.55 -9.14 4.81
N THR A 79 11.59 -7.81 4.84
CA THR A 79 11.85 -7.06 6.07
C THR A 79 10.79 -7.34 7.14
N TYR A 80 9.51 -7.35 6.77
CA TYR A 80 8.40 -7.65 7.66
C TYR A 80 8.54 -9.05 8.30
N TYR A 81 8.74 -10.08 7.49
CA TYR A 81 8.83 -11.45 8.03
C TYR A 81 10.12 -11.70 8.79
N VAL A 82 11.26 -11.17 8.33
CA VAL A 82 12.54 -11.35 9.05
C VAL A 82 12.52 -10.63 10.40
N LEU A 83 12.13 -9.35 10.43
CA LEU A 83 12.02 -8.61 11.70
C LEU A 83 10.94 -9.21 12.60
N GLY A 84 9.81 -9.64 12.02
CA GLY A 84 8.75 -10.29 12.77
C GLY A 84 9.22 -11.59 13.44
N ALA A 85 9.99 -12.41 12.72
CA ALA A 85 10.56 -13.63 13.28
C ALA A 85 11.63 -13.36 14.36
N LEU A 86 12.47 -12.36 14.15
CA LEU A 86 13.48 -11.95 15.13
C LEU A 86 12.85 -11.39 16.42
N THR A 87 11.68 -10.78 16.33
CA THR A 87 10.94 -10.21 17.48
C THR A 87 9.90 -11.18 18.06
N GLY A 88 9.75 -12.37 17.49
CA GLY A 88 8.75 -13.37 17.90
C GLY A 88 7.30 -13.06 17.48
N LEU A 89 7.07 -11.99 16.68
CA LEU A 89 5.74 -11.61 16.20
C LEU A 89 5.25 -12.47 15.04
N THR A 90 6.16 -13.10 14.28
CA THR A 90 5.83 -14.02 13.18
C THR A 90 6.67 -15.29 13.29
N PRO A 91 6.18 -16.45 12.82
CA PRO A 91 7.01 -17.66 12.74
C PRO A 91 8.07 -17.51 11.65
N TRP A 92 9.20 -18.24 11.79
CA TRP A 92 10.25 -18.29 10.76
C TRP A 92 9.76 -18.85 9.43
N SER A 93 8.76 -19.73 9.44
CA SER A 93 8.07 -20.21 8.22
C SER A 93 7.25 -19.14 7.52
N GLY A 94 6.95 -18.02 8.18
CA GLY A 94 6.02 -17.00 7.69
C GLY A 94 6.30 -16.52 6.27
N LEU A 95 7.57 -16.35 5.90
CA LEU A 95 7.94 -15.97 4.53
C LEU A 95 7.60 -17.07 3.52
N ALA A 96 7.88 -18.33 3.85
CA ALA A 96 7.60 -19.48 2.98
C ALA A 96 6.08 -19.72 2.86
N ASP A 97 5.35 -19.61 3.98
CA ASP A 97 3.90 -19.79 4.02
C ASP A 97 3.15 -18.70 3.21
N ASN A 98 3.82 -17.57 2.96
CA ASN A 98 3.26 -16.41 2.25
C ASN A 98 3.93 -16.13 0.89
N LEU A 99 4.50 -17.14 0.23
CA LEU A 99 5.10 -17.01 -1.11
C LEU A 99 4.18 -16.37 -2.14
N GLY A 100 2.86 -16.59 -2.04
CA GLY A 100 1.87 -15.95 -2.91
C GLY A 100 1.96 -14.41 -2.90
N TRP A 101 2.23 -13.81 -1.75
CA TRP A 101 2.40 -12.35 -1.66
C TRP A 101 3.70 -11.87 -2.29
N LEU A 102 4.78 -12.65 -2.22
CA LEU A 102 6.04 -12.34 -2.93
C LEU A 102 5.84 -12.38 -4.44
N VAL A 103 5.14 -13.41 -4.94
CA VAL A 103 4.80 -13.51 -6.36
C VAL A 103 3.90 -12.34 -6.78
N ALA A 104 2.88 -12.01 -6.00
CA ALA A 104 2.01 -10.87 -6.26
C ALA A 104 2.79 -9.54 -6.28
N ALA A 105 3.70 -9.32 -5.34
CA ALA A 105 4.55 -8.14 -5.29
C ALA A 105 5.48 -8.05 -6.52
N ALA A 106 6.06 -9.19 -6.95
CA ALA A 106 6.91 -9.25 -8.12
C ALA A 106 6.13 -8.93 -9.41
N LEU A 107 4.97 -9.57 -9.62
CA LEU A 107 4.19 -9.44 -10.84
C LEU A 107 3.44 -8.09 -10.91
N ALA A 108 2.72 -7.72 -9.85
CA ALA A 108 1.97 -6.46 -9.81
C ALA A 108 2.88 -5.23 -9.63
N GLY A 109 4.04 -5.41 -9.02
CA GLY A 109 5.00 -4.32 -8.79
C GLY A 109 5.48 -3.67 -10.07
N VAL A 110 5.69 -4.43 -11.15
CA VAL A 110 6.14 -3.88 -12.45
C VAL A 110 5.15 -2.85 -13.00
N PRO A 111 3.88 -3.20 -13.27
CA PRO A 111 2.91 -2.23 -13.79
C PRO A 111 2.65 -1.09 -12.80
N LEU A 112 2.61 -1.35 -11.49
CA LEU A 112 2.42 -0.31 -10.48
C LEU A 112 3.59 0.68 -10.42
N GLY A 113 4.83 0.21 -10.55
CA GLY A 113 5.99 1.08 -10.69
C GLY A 113 5.91 1.98 -11.93
N LEU A 114 5.49 1.42 -13.08
CA LEU A 114 5.26 2.20 -14.30
C LEU A 114 4.14 3.23 -14.13
N VAL A 115 3.05 2.89 -13.44
CA VAL A 115 2.00 3.85 -13.05
C VAL A 115 2.60 5.00 -12.25
N GLY A 116 3.51 4.73 -11.33
CA GLY A 116 4.24 5.74 -10.56
C GLY A 116 5.03 6.69 -11.46
N ALA A 117 5.76 6.16 -12.45
CA ALA A 117 6.48 6.97 -13.42
C ALA A 117 5.53 7.84 -14.27
N LEU A 118 4.40 7.27 -14.74
CA LEU A 118 3.37 7.98 -15.49
C LEU A 118 2.70 9.08 -14.67
N ALA A 119 2.49 8.88 -13.38
CA ALA A 119 1.90 9.87 -12.48
C ALA A 119 2.70 11.19 -12.40
N ARG A 120 3.95 11.22 -12.85
CA ARG A 120 4.77 12.43 -12.96
C ARG A 120 4.39 13.32 -14.16
N ARG A 121 3.72 12.76 -15.15
CA ARG A 121 3.30 13.49 -16.35
C ARG A 121 2.25 14.53 -15.99
N ARG A 122 2.21 15.63 -16.76
CA ARG A 122 1.23 16.73 -16.59
C ARG A 122 0.04 16.65 -17.54
N ASP A 123 -0.02 15.58 -18.35
CA ASP A 123 -1.09 15.31 -19.34
C ASP A 123 -2.22 14.43 -18.77
N GLY A 124 -3.12 13.99 -19.65
CA GLY A 124 -4.25 13.12 -19.32
C GLY A 124 -3.83 11.78 -18.74
N LEU A 125 -2.77 11.16 -19.30
CA LEU A 125 -2.24 9.89 -18.81
C LEU A 125 -1.69 10.03 -17.38
N GLY A 126 -0.98 11.13 -17.09
CA GLY A 126 -0.51 11.41 -15.74
C GLY A 126 -1.66 11.62 -14.74
N ALA A 127 -2.77 12.22 -15.18
CA ALA A 127 -3.95 12.35 -14.33
C ALA A 127 -4.61 10.99 -14.05
N LEU A 128 -4.77 10.14 -15.06
CA LEU A 128 -5.27 8.77 -14.91
C LEU A 128 -4.38 7.95 -13.98
N ALA A 129 -3.06 8.00 -14.17
CA ALA A 129 -2.10 7.31 -13.32
C ALA A 129 -2.21 7.71 -11.84
N ARG A 130 -2.46 9.00 -11.54
CA ARG A 130 -2.67 9.49 -10.16
C ARG A 130 -3.98 9.00 -9.54
N LEU A 131 -4.96 8.61 -10.34
CA LEU A 131 -6.23 8.06 -9.84
C LEU A 131 -6.16 6.56 -9.52
N VAL A 132 -5.13 5.85 -9.99
CA VAL A 132 -5.01 4.38 -9.77
C VAL A 132 -4.99 4.03 -8.29
N VAL A 133 -4.19 4.73 -7.47
CA VAL A 133 -4.14 4.46 -6.02
C VAL A 133 -5.45 4.83 -5.33
N PRO A 134 -6.02 6.05 -5.49
CA PRO A 134 -7.34 6.38 -4.94
C PRO A 134 -8.43 5.39 -5.35
N ALA A 135 -8.47 4.98 -6.61
CA ALA A 135 -9.44 3.99 -7.09
C ALA A 135 -9.23 2.62 -6.42
N GLY A 136 -7.99 2.15 -6.32
CA GLY A 136 -7.66 0.90 -5.62
C GLY A 136 -8.08 0.92 -4.15
N VAL A 137 -7.86 2.04 -3.47
CA VAL A 137 -8.26 2.25 -2.07
C VAL A 137 -9.79 2.17 -1.89
N VAL A 138 -10.57 2.71 -2.84
CA VAL A 138 -12.05 2.60 -2.82
C VAL A 138 -12.51 1.19 -3.17
N LEU A 139 -11.90 0.56 -4.17
CA LEU A 139 -12.32 -0.73 -4.70
C LEU A 139 -11.97 -1.90 -3.77
N GLU A 140 -10.88 -1.82 -3.01
CA GLU A 140 -10.43 -2.93 -2.17
C GLU A 140 -11.48 -3.39 -1.15
N PRO A 141 -12.06 -2.53 -0.29
CA PRO A 141 -13.06 -2.96 0.68
C PRO A 141 -14.33 -3.48 0.01
N LEU A 142 -14.68 -2.99 -1.19
CA LEU A 142 -15.80 -3.50 -1.97
C LEU A 142 -15.50 -4.91 -2.49
N ALA A 143 -14.34 -5.11 -3.11
CA ALA A 143 -13.93 -6.40 -3.66
C ALA A 143 -13.73 -7.48 -2.58
N ARG A 144 -13.33 -7.08 -1.36
CA ARG A 144 -13.13 -7.98 -0.21
C ARG A 144 -14.40 -8.21 0.62
N GLY A 145 -15.52 -7.57 0.28
CA GLY A 145 -16.78 -7.68 1.01
C GLY A 145 -16.75 -7.07 2.42
N TRP A 146 -15.78 -6.17 2.72
CA TRP A 146 -15.64 -5.55 4.04
C TRP A 146 -16.81 -4.62 4.40
N LEU A 147 -17.61 -4.23 3.42
CA LEU A 147 -18.80 -3.40 3.58
C LEU A 147 -20.10 -4.24 3.52
N GLY A 148 -20.01 -5.56 3.64
CA GLY A 148 -21.17 -6.47 3.70
C GLY A 148 -21.95 -6.34 5.00
N HIS A 149 -23.19 -6.89 5.01
CA HIS A 149 -24.17 -6.72 6.10
C HIS A 149 -23.68 -7.15 7.49
N GLY A 150 -22.73 -8.07 7.60
CA GLY A 150 -22.16 -8.51 8.89
C GLY A 150 -21.02 -7.63 9.41
N GLU A 151 -20.32 -6.92 8.53
CA GLU A 151 -19.14 -6.11 8.87
C GLU A 151 -19.48 -4.62 9.08
N LEU A 152 -20.55 -4.10 8.45
CA LEU A 152 -21.06 -2.74 8.69
C LEU A 152 -21.60 -2.54 10.12
N GLY A 153 -21.84 -3.63 10.83
CA GLY A 153 -22.24 -3.62 12.25
C GLY A 153 -21.15 -3.21 13.25
N GLY A 154 -20.01 -2.66 12.79
CA GLY A 154 -18.95 -2.12 13.66
C GLY A 154 -17.73 -3.01 13.82
N GLY A 155 -17.58 -4.05 13.01
CA GLY A 155 -16.35 -4.86 12.96
C GLY A 155 -15.15 -4.08 12.46
N PRO A 156 -13.90 -4.44 12.89
CA PRO A 156 -12.68 -3.73 12.50
C PRO A 156 -12.48 -3.59 10.98
N ARG A 157 -12.92 -4.59 10.20
CA ARG A 157 -12.86 -4.56 8.73
C ARG A 157 -13.83 -3.57 8.12
N GLY A 158 -15.06 -3.50 8.65
CA GLY A 158 -16.07 -2.54 8.19
C GLY A 158 -15.62 -1.10 8.42
N VAL A 159 -15.11 -0.80 9.63
CA VAL A 159 -14.56 0.52 9.96
C VAL A 159 -13.36 0.85 9.07
N ALA A 160 -12.40 -0.07 8.92
CA ALA A 160 -11.26 0.11 8.03
C ALA A 160 -11.69 0.32 6.58
N GLY A 161 -12.70 -0.42 6.11
CA GLY A 161 -13.27 -0.27 4.77
C GLY A 161 -13.86 1.12 4.53
N LEU A 162 -14.62 1.66 5.50
CA LEU A 162 -15.16 3.02 5.42
C LEU A 162 -14.05 4.07 5.39
N VAL A 163 -13.02 3.91 6.23
CA VAL A 163 -11.85 4.81 6.24
C VAL A 163 -11.15 4.80 4.87
N LEU A 164 -10.95 3.63 4.27
CA LEU A 164 -10.35 3.51 2.94
C LEU A 164 -11.22 4.19 1.88
N VAL A 165 -12.53 3.93 1.85
CA VAL A 165 -13.43 4.57 0.88
C VAL A 165 -13.37 6.09 0.98
N VAL A 166 -13.49 6.65 2.19
CA VAL A 166 -13.42 8.09 2.41
C VAL A 166 -12.07 8.66 1.96
N ALA A 167 -10.96 8.00 2.35
CA ALA A 167 -9.60 8.42 1.96
C ALA A 167 -9.39 8.36 0.44
N GLY A 168 -9.87 7.29 -0.22
CA GLY A 168 -9.76 7.14 -1.66
C GLY A 168 -10.59 8.17 -2.42
N LEU A 169 -11.83 8.44 -2.00
CA LEU A 169 -12.68 9.49 -2.60
C LEU A 169 -12.05 10.88 -2.42
N ALA A 170 -11.56 11.20 -1.23
CA ALA A 170 -10.88 12.46 -0.96
C ALA A 170 -9.61 12.62 -1.82
N GLY A 171 -8.78 11.57 -1.92
CA GLY A 171 -7.59 11.55 -2.77
C GLY A 171 -7.93 11.74 -4.26
N GLY A 172 -8.96 11.06 -4.75
CA GLY A 172 -9.46 11.21 -6.12
C GLY A 172 -9.95 12.64 -6.40
N ALA A 173 -10.75 13.20 -5.50
CA ALA A 173 -11.26 14.56 -5.62
C ALA A 173 -10.11 15.60 -5.67
N LEU A 174 -9.06 15.43 -4.86
CA LEU A 174 -7.88 16.29 -4.89
C LEU A 174 -7.15 16.24 -6.23
N VAL A 175 -7.01 15.05 -6.83
CA VAL A 175 -6.39 14.88 -8.16
C VAL A 175 -7.18 15.62 -9.22
N VAL A 176 -8.51 15.47 -9.23
CA VAL A 176 -9.41 16.12 -10.21
C VAL A 176 -9.38 17.63 -10.04
N ARG A 177 -9.51 18.12 -8.79
CA ARG A 177 -9.50 19.57 -8.50
C ARG A 177 -8.22 20.26 -8.98
N ARG A 178 -7.05 19.65 -8.71
CA ARG A 178 -5.76 20.20 -9.16
C ARG A 178 -5.68 20.32 -10.68
N ARG A 179 -6.29 19.39 -11.42
CA ARG A 179 -6.30 19.45 -12.88
C ARG A 179 -7.15 20.62 -13.41
N ILE A 180 -8.33 20.84 -12.83
CA ILE A 180 -9.23 21.93 -13.26
C ILE A 180 -8.57 23.30 -13.04
N VAL A 181 -7.85 23.47 -11.92
CA VAL A 181 -7.17 24.74 -11.60
C VAL A 181 -5.99 25.01 -12.55
N THR A 182 -5.27 23.97 -13.00
CA THR A 182 -4.11 24.15 -13.88
C THR A 182 -4.47 24.21 -15.38
N SER A 183 -5.71 23.97 -15.76
CA SER A 183 -6.21 24.07 -17.14
C SER A 183 -6.86 25.43 -17.46
N ARG A 184 -6.99 26.31 -16.47
CA ARG A 184 -7.38 27.73 -16.61
C ARG A 184 -6.15 28.60 -16.61
#